data_df5438d7d9f5cd93229f39d9a8ba894f
#
_entry.id   df5438d7d9f5cd93229f39d9a8ba894f
#
_cell.length_a   1.000
_cell.length_b   1.000
_cell.length_c   1.000
_cell.angle_alpha   90.00
_cell.angle_beta   90.00
_cell.angle_gamma   90.00
#
_symmetry.space_group_name_H-M   'P 1'
#
loop_
_entity.id
_entity.type
_entity.pdbx_description
1 polymer ?
#
loop_
_entity_poly.entity_id
_entity_poly.type
_entity_poly.pdbx_seq_one_letter_code
_entity_poly.pdbx_strand_id
1 'polypeptide(L)'
;LKVESNVEWKVVSEKSWCAVPSENTWTGNAAVEVQVGENLTGESRSAVLEIVSTDGVLKEEIHVSQLAEVFSENHHYKLPVVFQVLYVNKSDKNQYVEEGHLQKLLDKVNELYRNCGEDLGLEFVMATEDPEGNTLEEPGVNRVMWTTSTIDCQAFMNSYKEKRYLDLIWDPDRYINIMLYNFSDAGILGISEFPYTVAPDYLEGCEQWTGGVPTQDQLVSPRCVSINNRYIYEDNCPLTPETPDGNANYVAVTIAHELGHYLGLRHVFSENETGTECIDSDLCEDTPTYNKTAYNNLVNSIGAAGLLEHLDVLIMREDCVRGTEYKSTNIMDYAVSYSNTF
;
A
#
# COMPACT_ATOMS: atom_id res chain seq x y z
N LEU A 1 10.42 29.22 8.39
CA LEU A 1 10.46 30.29 9.40
C LEU A 1 11.82 30.95 9.39
N LYS A 2 11.90 32.28 9.19
CA LYS A 2 13.15 33.04 9.31
C LYS A 2 13.12 33.81 10.61
N VAL A 3 14.17 33.68 11.39
CA VAL A 3 14.34 34.36 12.68
C VAL A 3 15.60 35.18 12.65
N GLU A 4 15.50 36.43 13.07
CA GLU A 4 16.63 37.33 13.28
C GLU A 4 16.83 37.51 14.79
N SER A 5 18.00 37.17 15.29
CA SER A 5 18.32 37.18 16.70
C SER A 5 19.79 37.52 16.95
N ASN A 6 20.08 38.10 18.08
CA ASN A 6 21.45 38.31 18.59
C ASN A 6 21.78 37.45 19.82
N VAL A 7 20.87 36.57 20.20
CA VAL A 7 21.04 35.60 21.30
C VAL A 7 20.88 34.19 20.81
N GLU A 8 21.18 33.23 21.66
CA GLU A 8 20.87 31.84 21.42
C GLU A 8 19.38 31.57 21.73
N TRP A 9 18.73 30.82 20.85
CA TRP A 9 17.29 30.58 20.89
C TRP A 9 16.92 29.20 20.35
N LYS A 10 15.69 28.78 20.65
CA LYS A 10 15.07 27.54 20.13
C LYS A 10 13.63 27.81 19.75
N VAL A 11 13.06 26.90 18.94
CA VAL A 11 11.63 26.89 18.62
C VAL A 11 11.00 25.68 19.31
N VAL A 12 9.84 25.88 19.91
CA VAL A 12 9.06 24.84 20.60
C VAL A 12 7.66 24.81 20.00
N SER A 13 7.16 23.62 19.73
CA SER A 13 5.77 23.38 19.37
C SER A 13 5.15 22.38 20.33
N GLU A 14 3.94 22.63 20.77
CA GLU A 14 3.17 21.67 21.59
C GLU A 14 2.30 20.72 20.74
N LYS A 15 2.28 20.94 19.42
CA LYS A 15 1.43 20.16 18.50
C LYS A 15 2.28 19.30 17.58
N SER A 16 2.05 18.00 17.59
CA SER A 16 2.76 17.03 16.75
C SER A 16 2.57 17.28 15.25
N TRP A 17 1.40 17.77 14.84
CA TRP A 17 1.11 18.09 13.44
C TRP A 17 1.79 19.36 12.93
N CYS A 18 2.38 20.17 13.80
CA CYS A 18 3.13 21.38 13.47
C CYS A 18 4.49 21.27 14.15
N ALA A 19 5.37 20.44 13.60
CA ALA A 19 6.62 20.02 14.22
C ALA A 19 7.80 20.88 13.76
N VAL A 20 8.76 21.02 14.67
CA VAL A 20 10.10 21.57 14.38
C VAL A 20 11.13 20.54 14.83
N PRO A 21 12.34 20.49 14.22
CA PRO A 21 13.39 19.58 14.66
C PRO A 21 13.69 19.76 16.15
N SER A 22 13.52 18.72 16.96
CA SER A 22 13.34 18.77 18.40
C SER A 22 14.60 19.08 19.23
N GLU A 23 15.77 19.16 18.64
CA GLU A 23 17.03 19.32 19.39
C GLU A 23 17.91 20.49 18.91
N ASN A 24 17.35 21.41 18.14
CA ASN A 24 18.16 22.47 17.57
C ASN A 24 18.03 23.77 18.37
N THR A 25 19.16 24.26 18.85
CA THR A 25 19.34 25.65 19.24
C THR A 25 20.09 26.38 18.13
N TRP A 26 19.72 27.63 17.92
CA TRP A 26 20.36 28.49 16.93
C TRP A 26 20.97 29.71 17.62
N THR A 27 22.08 30.17 17.10
CA THR A 27 22.72 31.40 17.55
C THR A 27 22.69 32.42 16.41
N GLY A 28 22.16 33.61 16.66
CA GLY A 28 22.02 34.63 15.61
C GLY A 28 20.86 34.34 14.64
N ASN A 29 20.97 34.86 13.43
CA ASN A 29 19.96 34.71 12.41
C ASN A 29 19.95 33.30 11.81
N ALA A 30 18.77 32.71 11.71
CA ALA A 30 18.63 31.37 11.09
C ALA A 30 17.28 31.19 10.38
N ALA A 31 17.24 30.23 9.47
CA ALA A 31 16.01 29.70 8.89
C ALA A 31 15.71 28.33 9.50
N VAL A 32 14.50 28.15 9.98
CA VAL A 32 14.01 26.89 10.58
C VAL A 32 12.93 26.32 9.69
N GLU A 33 13.05 25.05 9.37
CA GLU A 33 12.02 24.30 8.68
C GLU A 33 10.93 23.91 9.70
N VAL A 34 9.68 24.15 9.35
CA VAL A 34 8.51 23.74 10.13
C VAL A 34 7.74 22.73 9.29
N GLN A 35 7.60 21.53 9.79
CA GLN A 35 6.79 20.49 9.17
C GLN A 35 5.35 20.63 9.64
N VAL A 36 4.43 20.75 8.69
CA VAL A 36 2.99 20.86 8.96
C VAL A 36 2.31 19.66 8.32
N GLY A 37 1.81 18.74 9.14
CA GLY A 37 1.06 17.58 8.68
C GLY A 37 -0.30 17.97 8.10
N GLU A 38 -0.86 17.12 7.27
CA GLU A 38 -2.20 17.27 6.71
C GLU A 38 -3.27 17.34 7.82
N ASN A 39 -4.33 18.12 7.58
CA ASN A 39 -5.44 18.22 8.52
C ASN A 39 -6.63 17.39 8.07
N LEU A 40 -6.64 16.13 8.43
CA LEU A 40 -7.69 15.17 8.12
C LEU A 40 -8.80 15.10 9.19
N THR A 41 -8.82 16.04 10.14
CA THR A 41 -9.75 16.00 11.28
C THR A 41 -11.16 16.46 10.95
N GLY A 42 -11.41 17.01 9.76
CA GLY A 42 -12.69 17.62 9.39
C GLY A 42 -12.96 18.97 10.06
N GLU A 43 -12.07 19.45 10.96
CA GLU A 43 -12.18 20.72 11.65
C GLU A 43 -10.91 21.56 11.50
N SER A 44 -11.04 22.88 11.46
CA SER A 44 -9.88 23.77 11.46
C SER A 44 -9.11 23.64 12.77
N ARG A 45 -7.79 23.65 12.69
CA ARG A 45 -6.91 23.53 13.85
C ARG A 45 -5.88 24.64 13.91
N SER A 46 -5.34 24.87 15.12
CA SER A 46 -4.30 25.87 15.33
C SER A 46 -3.20 25.35 16.25
N ALA A 47 -2.00 25.85 16.04
CA ALA A 47 -0.83 25.63 16.88
C ALA A 47 -0.13 26.95 17.17
N VAL A 48 0.63 26.98 18.22
CA VAL A 48 1.53 28.08 18.55
C VAL A 48 2.96 27.55 18.52
N LEU A 49 3.80 28.20 17.72
CA LEU A 49 5.24 28.01 17.78
C LEU A 49 5.83 29.09 18.68
N GLU A 50 6.51 28.67 19.73
CA GLU A 50 7.20 29.58 20.63
C GLU A 50 8.67 29.67 20.26
N ILE A 51 9.15 30.89 19.96
CA ILE A 51 10.57 31.17 19.79
C ILE A 51 11.07 31.69 21.15
N VAL A 52 11.94 30.95 21.80
CA VAL A 52 12.37 31.23 23.17
C VAL A 52 13.89 31.34 23.22
N SER A 53 14.43 32.39 23.84
CA SER A 53 15.86 32.44 24.16
C SER A 53 16.22 31.33 25.15
N THR A 54 17.43 30.79 25.08
CA THR A 54 17.86 29.67 25.94
C THR A 54 17.87 30.00 27.42
N ASP A 55 17.97 31.30 27.78
CA ASP A 55 17.82 31.81 29.15
C ASP A 55 16.35 32.03 29.58
N GLY A 56 15.39 31.84 28.64
CA GLY A 56 13.96 31.96 28.89
C GLY A 56 13.44 33.39 29.05
N VAL A 57 14.27 34.41 28.79
CA VAL A 57 13.93 35.84 29.04
C VAL A 57 13.12 36.40 27.85
N LEU A 58 13.49 36.02 26.62
CA LEU A 58 12.84 36.49 25.41
C LEU A 58 11.91 35.40 24.86
N LYS A 59 10.70 35.78 24.53
CA LYS A 59 9.70 34.91 23.97
C LYS A 59 8.89 35.63 22.89
N GLU A 60 8.77 34.99 21.73
CA GLU A 60 7.89 35.39 20.65
C GLU A 60 7.00 34.22 20.22
N GLU A 61 5.78 34.50 19.81
CA GLU A 61 4.80 33.48 19.43
C GLU A 61 4.40 33.66 17.97
N ILE A 62 4.32 32.53 17.26
CA ILE A 62 3.80 32.44 15.90
C ILE A 62 2.58 31.54 15.90
N HIS A 63 1.44 32.13 15.53
CA HIS A 63 0.20 31.38 15.39
C HIS A 63 0.13 30.75 14.01
N VAL A 64 0.03 29.41 13.96
CA VAL A 64 -0.18 28.61 12.76
C VAL A 64 -1.62 28.15 12.79
N SER A 65 -2.38 28.46 11.77
CA SER A 65 -3.74 27.95 11.58
C SER A 65 -3.80 27.14 10.30
N GLN A 66 -4.48 26.02 10.37
CA GLN A 66 -4.73 25.14 9.23
C GLN A 66 -6.23 24.88 9.12
N LEU A 67 -6.79 25.22 7.97
CA LEU A 67 -8.20 24.93 7.70
C LEU A 67 -8.42 23.42 7.69
N ALA A 68 -9.65 23.01 8.02
CA ALA A 68 -10.07 21.66 7.75
C ALA A 68 -9.93 21.38 6.26
N GLU A 69 -9.38 20.24 5.91
CA GLU A 69 -9.60 19.72 4.58
C GLU A 69 -11.10 19.38 4.50
N VAL A 70 -11.82 20.12 3.69
CA VAL A 70 -13.19 19.75 3.37
C VAL A 70 -13.06 18.66 2.34
N PHE A 71 -13.24 17.40 2.75
CA PHE A 71 -13.47 16.30 1.82
C PHE A 71 -14.69 16.70 0.98
N SER A 72 -14.45 17.27 -0.19
CA SER A 72 -15.53 17.44 -1.15
C SER A 72 -15.87 16.03 -1.66
N GLU A 73 -17.16 15.72 -1.79
CA GLU A 73 -17.65 14.50 -2.44
C GLU A 73 -17.05 14.27 -3.86
N ASN A 74 -16.25 15.21 -4.34
CA ASN A 74 -15.59 15.20 -5.65
C ASN A 74 -14.05 15.29 -5.55
N HIS A 75 -13.45 14.92 -4.44
CA HIS A 75 -11.99 14.93 -4.33
C HIS A 75 -11.42 13.68 -5.00
N HIS A 76 -10.52 13.88 -5.97
CA HIS A 76 -9.82 12.80 -6.65
C HIS A 76 -8.35 12.76 -6.23
N TYR A 77 -7.97 11.70 -5.52
CA TYR A 77 -6.59 11.42 -5.15
C TYR A 77 -5.88 10.72 -6.30
N LYS A 78 -4.79 11.34 -6.77
CA LYS A 78 -3.89 10.70 -7.73
C LYS A 78 -2.68 10.17 -6.98
N LEU A 79 -2.55 8.85 -6.94
CA LEU A 79 -1.48 8.15 -6.25
C LEU A 79 -0.40 7.74 -7.26
N PRO A 80 0.78 8.38 -7.26
CA PRO A 80 1.87 8.05 -8.17
C PRO A 80 2.43 6.66 -7.87
N VAL A 81 2.42 5.79 -8.89
CA VAL A 81 2.95 4.43 -8.83
C VAL A 81 4.25 4.34 -9.60
N VAL A 82 5.23 3.64 -9.04
CA VAL A 82 6.44 3.22 -9.73
C VAL A 82 6.62 1.72 -9.64
N PHE A 83 6.79 1.07 -10.78
CA PHE A 83 7.18 -0.32 -10.89
C PHE A 83 8.71 -0.42 -10.86
N GLN A 84 9.25 -1.01 -9.81
CA GLN A 84 10.66 -1.32 -9.66
C GLN A 84 10.94 -2.68 -10.31
N VAL A 85 11.25 -2.69 -11.59
CA VAL A 85 11.40 -3.90 -12.41
C VAL A 85 12.80 -4.46 -12.27
N LEU A 86 12.96 -5.53 -11.49
CA LEU A 86 14.24 -6.19 -11.28
C LEU A 86 14.47 -7.26 -12.35
N TYR A 87 15.58 -7.14 -13.10
CA TYR A 87 15.91 -8.05 -14.19
C TYR A 87 17.36 -8.51 -14.14
N VAL A 88 17.61 -9.74 -14.59
CA VAL A 88 18.94 -10.29 -14.86
C VAL A 88 19.17 -10.41 -16.36
N ASN A 89 18.11 -10.71 -17.12
CA ASN A 89 18.15 -10.94 -18.54
C ASN A 89 17.12 -10.08 -19.28
N LYS A 90 17.61 -9.14 -20.09
CA LYS A 90 16.76 -8.24 -20.91
C LYS A 90 15.94 -8.98 -21.98
N SER A 91 16.34 -10.20 -22.36
CA SER A 91 15.61 -11.00 -23.35
C SER A 91 14.49 -11.85 -22.74
N ASP A 92 14.39 -11.88 -21.43
CA ASP A 92 13.29 -12.52 -20.72
C ASP A 92 12.15 -11.54 -20.53
N LYS A 93 11.05 -11.74 -21.25
CA LYS A 93 9.89 -10.84 -21.23
C LYS A 93 9.27 -10.69 -19.85
N ASN A 94 9.37 -11.69 -18.99
CA ASN A 94 8.82 -11.63 -17.64
C ASN A 94 9.69 -10.78 -16.71
N GLN A 95 11.01 -10.77 -16.94
CA GLN A 95 11.95 -9.95 -16.17
C GLN A 95 12.04 -8.53 -16.73
N TYR A 96 12.12 -8.39 -18.07
CA TYR A 96 12.21 -7.10 -18.73
C TYR A 96 10.93 -6.81 -19.48
N VAL A 97 9.89 -6.48 -18.71
CA VAL A 97 8.53 -6.31 -19.21
C VAL A 97 8.48 -5.31 -20.38
N GLU A 98 7.69 -5.63 -21.40
CA GLU A 98 7.54 -4.80 -22.59
C GLU A 98 6.99 -3.42 -22.25
N GLU A 99 7.49 -2.40 -22.95
CA GLU A 99 7.04 -1.02 -22.80
C GLU A 99 5.52 -0.90 -22.99
N GLY A 100 4.88 -0.15 -22.10
CA GLY A 100 3.45 0.09 -22.07
C GLY A 100 2.59 -1.06 -21.54
N HIS A 101 3.17 -2.23 -21.22
CA HIS A 101 2.40 -3.34 -20.62
C HIS A 101 1.97 -3.01 -19.18
N LEU A 102 2.86 -2.44 -18.37
CA LEU A 102 2.56 -2.07 -16.99
C LEU A 102 1.51 -0.96 -16.90
N GLN A 103 1.48 -0.03 -17.86
CA GLN A 103 0.39 0.95 -17.94
C GLN A 103 -0.96 0.28 -18.16
N LYS A 104 -1.04 -0.69 -19.06
CA LYS A 104 -2.30 -1.43 -19.32
C LYS A 104 -2.77 -2.18 -18.09
N LEU A 105 -1.86 -2.74 -17.30
CA LEU A 105 -2.20 -3.40 -16.03
C LEU A 105 -2.72 -2.39 -15.00
N LEU A 106 -2.07 -1.24 -14.89
CA LEU A 106 -2.52 -0.18 -13.97
C LEU A 106 -3.88 0.39 -14.38
N ASP A 107 -4.13 0.55 -15.69
CA ASP A 107 -5.44 0.96 -16.20
C ASP A 107 -6.53 -0.06 -15.77
N LYS A 108 -6.22 -1.35 -15.83
CA LYS A 108 -7.13 -2.41 -15.38
C LYS A 108 -7.33 -2.42 -13.86
N VAL A 109 -6.28 -2.17 -13.09
CA VAL A 109 -6.38 -1.98 -11.63
C VAL A 109 -7.33 -0.82 -11.32
N ASN A 110 -7.16 0.33 -11.98
CA ASN A 110 -8.06 1.47 -11.81
C ASN A 110 -9.51 1.14 -12.20
N GLU A 111 -9.72 0.29 -13.22
CA GLU A 111 -11.06 -0.19 -13.58
C GLU A 111 -11.67 -1.03 -12.45
N LEU A 112 -10.90 -1.93 -11.84
CA LEU A 112 -11.34 -2.75 -10.70
C LEU A 112 -11.75 -1.88 -9.51
N TYR A 113 -10.95 -0.88 -9.16
CA TYR A 113 -11.26 0.05 -8.06
C TYR A 113 -12.49 0.93 -8.35
N ARG A 114 -12.75 1.28 -9.60
CA ARG A 114 -13.98 2.02 -10.00
C ARG A 114 -15.24 1.16 -9.97
N ASN A 115 -15.10 -0.17 -10.09
CA ASN A 115 -16.23 -1.10 -10.12
C ASN A 115 -16.75 -1.49 -8.72
N CYS A 116 -16.21 -0.92 -7.65
CA CYS A 116 -16.63 -1.21 -6.27
C CYS A 116 -18.01 -0.61 -5.89
N GLY A 117 -18.71 0.01 -6.83
CA GLY A 117 -20.09 0.50 -6.67
C GLY A 117 -20.20 1.97 -6.30
N GLU A 118 -19.19 2.55 -5.67
CA GLU A 118 -19.10 3.97 -5.36
C GLU A 118 -17.79 4.55 -5.92
N ASP A 119 -17.80 5.84 -6.27
CA ASP A 119 -16.59 6.53 -6.68
C ASP A 119 -15.75 6.85 -5.43
N LEU A 120 -14.68 6.09 -5.23
CA LEU A 120 -13.75 6.29 -4.11
C LEU A 120 -12.90 7.56 -4.26
N GLY A 121 -13.01 8.27 -5.39
CA GLY A 121 -12.16 9.42 -5.69
C GLY A 121 -10.67 9.07 -5.76
N LEU A 122 -10.33 7.84 -6.12
CA LEU A 122 -8.98 7.29 -6.09
C LEU A 122 -8.53 6.87 -7.48
N GLU A 123 -7.35 7.33 -7.91
CA GLU A 123 -6.73 6.96 -9.18
C GLU A 123 -5.24 6.66 -8.98
N PHE A 124 -4.79 5.47 -9.37
CA PHE A 124 -3.38 5.15 -9.47
C PHE A 124 -2.84 5.67 -10.80
N VAL A 125 -1.80 6.50 -10.76
CA VAL A 125 -1.19 7.09 -11.95
C VAL A 125 0.28 6.71 -12.05
N MET A 126 0.79 6.52 -13.26
CA MET A 126 2.23 6.29 -13.45
C MET A 126 3.02 7.53 -13.04
N ALA A 127 4.05 7.36 -12.21
CA ALA A 127 4.97 8.43 -11.88
C ALA A 127 5.68 8.93 -13.14
N THR A 128 5.81 10.24 -13.31
CA THR A 128 6.46 10.84 -14.49
C THR A 128 7.91 11.24 -14.25
N GLU A 129 8.29 11.35 -12.99
CA GLU A 129 9.62 11.80 -12.56
C GLU A 129 10.20 10.82 -11.52
N ASP A 130 11.52 10.73 -11.48
CA ASP A 130 12.25 10.04 -10.42
C ASP A 130 12.36 10.90 -9.13
N PRO A 131 12.90 10.38 -8.02
CA PRO A 131 13.05 11.15 -6.78
C PRO A 131 13.89 12.42 -6.91
N GLU A 132 14.79 12.49 -7.88
CA GLU A 132 15.65 13.64 -8.22
C GLU A 132 14.95 14.65 -9.13
N GLY A 133 13.74 14.36 -9.63
CA GLY A 133 12.96 15.23 -10.51
C GLY A 133 13.32 15.09 -11.99
N ASN A 134 14.03 14.03 -12.38
CA ASN A 134 14.27 13.74 -13.78
C ASN A 134 13.09 13.01 -14.40
N THR A 135 12.72 13.38 -15.61
CA THR A 135 11.65 12.70 -16.36
C THR A 135 12.04 11.24 -16.65
N LEU A 136 11.15 10.31 -16.33
CA LEU A 136 11.34 8.89 -16.61
C LEU A 136 11.24 8.61 -18.12
N GLU A 137 12.10 7.72 -18.61
CA GLU A 137 12.08 7.27 -20.02
C GLU A 137 10.75 6.58 -20.35
N GLU A 138 10.29 5.71 -19.46
CA GLU A 138 8.97 5.12 -19.49
C GLU A 138 8.24 5.52 -18.19
N PRO A 139 7.12 6.23 -18.26
CA PRO A 139 6.40 6.67 -17.07
C PRO A 139 6.10 5.51 -16.12
N GLY A 140 6.40 5.71 -14.84
CA GLY A 140 6.13 4.74 -13.77
C GLY A 140 6.99 3.48 -13.83
N VAL A 141 8.07 3.43 -14.62
CA VAL A 141 8.89 2.22 -14.74
C VAL A 141 10.36 2.52 -14.47
N ASN A 142 10.89 1.93 -13.41
CA ASN A 142 12.31 1.94 -13.10
C ASN A 142 12.89 0.53 -13.29
N ARG A 143 13.74 0.34 -14.32
CA ARG A 143 14.35 -0.96 -14.62
C ARG A 143 15.71 -1.08 -13.97
N VAL A 144 15.86 -2.01 -13.03
CA VAL A 144 17.09 -2.21 -12.27
C VAL A 144 17.70 -3.58 -12.59
N MET A 145 18.96 -3.56 -13.08
CA MET A 145 19.69 -4.81 -13.25
C MET A 145 19.99 -5.42 -11.88
N TRP A 146 19.58 -6.67 -11.70
CA TRP A 146 19.73 -7.38 -10.44
C TRP A 146 20.74 -8.54 -10.56
N THR A 147 21.14 -9.09 -9.42
CA THR A 147 22.22 -10.10 -9.38
C THR A 147 21.72 -11.54 -9.37
N THR A 148 20.45 -11.75 -8.99
CA THR A 148 19.83 -13.08 -8.88
C THR A 148 18.54 -13.13 -9.67
N SER A 149 18.28 -14.26 -10.32
CA SER A 149 17.07 -14.45 -11.12
C SER A 149 15.80 -14.67 -10.29
N THR A 150 15.94 -15.05 -9.02
CA THR A 150 14.85 -15.27 -8.09
C THR A 150 15.17 -14.66 -6.74
N ILE A 151 14.14 -14.18 -6.04
CA ILE A 151 14.23 -13.63 -4.70
C ILE A 151 13.12 -14.26 -3.86
N ASP A 152 13.45 -14.65 -2.63
CA ASP A 152 12.46 -15.02 -1.64
C ASP A 152 11.72 -13.75 -1.19
N CYS A 153 10.42 -13.65 -1.50
CA CYS A 153 9.63 -12.45 -1.25
C CYS A 153 9.45 -12.18 0.27
N GLN A 154 9.30 -13.23 1.07
CA GLN A 154 9.20 -13.07 2.53
C GLN A 154 10.54 -12.62 3.11
N ALA A 155 11.65 -13.19 2.66
CA ALA A 155 12.98 -12.76 3.07
C ALA A 155 13.26 -11.32 2.61
N PHE A 156 12.83 -10.93 1.40
CA PHE A 156 12.92 -9.54 0.94
C PHE A 156 12.15 -8.59 1.87
N MET A 157 10.89 -8.88 2.17
CA MET A 157 10.06 -8.05 3.04
C MET A 157 10.62 -7.94 4.46
N ASN A 158 11.28 -8.99 4.98
CA ASN A 158 11.91 -8.97 6.31
C ASN A 158 13.34 -8.40 6.33
N SER A 159 14.01 -8.39 5.19
CA SER A 159 15.44 -7.97 5.08
C SER A 159 15.63 -6.69 4.27
N TYR A 160 14.58 -5.94 4.03
CA TYR A 160 14.61 -4.70 3.23
C TYR A 160 15.61 -3.65 3.75
N LYS A 161 16.02 -3.74 5.02
CA LYS A 161 17.04 -2.86 5.63
C LYS A 161 18.45 -3.05 5.05
N GLU A 162 18.69 -4.12 4.30
CA GLU A 162 19.92 -4.23 3.53
C GLU A 162 19.96 -3.09 2.49
N LYS A 163 21.08 -2.37 2.49
CA LYS A 163 21.25 -1.18 1.63
C LYS A 163 20.81 -1.41 0.17
N ARG A 164 21.12 -2.59 -0.38
CA ARG A 164 20.75 -2.94 -1.76
C ARG A 164 19.25 -2.93 -2.03
N TYR A 165 18.43 -3.20 -1.00
CA TYR A 165 16.97 -3.17 -1.11
C TYR A 165 16.41 -1.78 -0.80
N LEU A 166 16.99 -1.08 0.18
CA LEU A 166 16.62 0.30 0.51
C LEU A 166 16.80 1.23 -0.70
N ASP A 167 17.90 1.03 -1.45
CA ASP A 167 18.18 1.83 -2.65
C ASP A 167 17.15 1.63 -3.78
N LEU A 168 16.30 0.60 -3.70
CA LEU A 168 15.24 0.33 -4.67
C LEU A 168 13.92 1.04 -4.34
N ILE A 169 13.69 1.35 -3.06
CA ILE A 169 12.42 1.90 -2.60
C ILE A 169 12.51 3.42 -2.66
N TRP A 170 11.75 4.00 -3.57
CA TRP A 170 11.60 5.45 -3.66
C TRP A 170 10.75 5.94 -2.49
N ASP A 171 10.90 7.21 -2.13
CA ASP A 171 10.20 7.85 -1.03
C ASP A 171 8.71 7.47 -1.00
N PRO A 172 8.27 6.65 -0.03
CA PRO A 172 6.91 6.12 -0.02
C PRO A 172 5.85 7.15 0.40
N ASP A 173 6.25 8.36 0.79
CA ASP A 173 5.34 9.49 0.98
C ASP A 173 5.00 10.18 -0.36
N ARG A 174 5.73 9.84 -1.43
CA ARG A 174 5.54 10.39 -2.78
C ARG A 174 5.16 9.34 -3.81
N TYR A 175 5.53 8.08 -3.60
CA TYR A 175 5.37 7.00 -4.58
C TYR A 175 4.86 5.73 -3.92
N ILE A 176 3.91 5.07 -4.56
CA ILE A 176 3.62 3.67 -4.28
C ILE A 176 4.63 2.83 -5.06
N ASN A 177 5.51 2.14 -4.33
CA ASN A 177 6.51 1.25 -4.93
C ASN A 177 5.90 -0.13 -5.16
N ILE A 178 5.81 -0.57 -6.41
CA ILE A 178 5.46 -1.95 -6.78
C ILE A 178 6.73 -2.65 -7.25
N MET A 179 7.26 -3.53 -6.40
CA MET A 179 8.44 -4.32 -6.69
C MET A 179 8.07 -5.50 -7.59
N LEU A 180 8.70 -5.60 -8.74
CA LEU A 180 8.41 -6.63 -9.73
C LEU A 180 9.63 -7.52 -9.95
N TYR A 181 9.59 -8.75 -9.43
CA TYR A 181 10.67 -9.73 -9.53
C TYR A 181 10.14 -11.15 -9.49
N ASN A 182 10.95 -12.15 -9.88
CA ASN A 182 10.57 -13.55 -9.84
C ASN A 182 10.71 -14.08 -8.40
N PHE A 183 9.60 -14.52 -7.82
CA PHE A 183 9.60 -15.12 -6.49
C PHE A 183 10.19 -16.54 -6.54
N SER A 184 10.94 -16.91 -5.52
CA SER A 184 11.44 -18.29 -5.37
C SER A 184 10.31 -19.29 -5.14
N ASP A 185 9.23 -18.88 -4.47
CA ASP A 185 7.99 -19.65 -4.37
C ASP A 185 7.00 -19.23 -5.47
N ALA A 186 6.72 -20.17 -6.37
CA ALA A 186 5.78 -19.95 -7.46
C ALA A 186 4.30 -19.92 -7.01
N GLY A 187 4.00 -20.37 -5.79
CA GLY A 187 2.65 -20.35 -5.24
C GLY A 187 2.24 -18.98 -4.70
N ILE A 188 3.21 -18.07 -4.50
CA ILE A 188 2.95 -16.72 -4.03
C ILE A 188 2.89 -15.78 -5.24
N LEU A 189 1.78 -15.08 -5.41
CA LEU A 189 1.53 -14.18 -6.53
C LEU A 189 1.93 -12.74 -6.20
N GLY A 190 1.66 -12.31 -4.98
CA GLY A 190 1.99 -11.00 -4.45
C GLY A 190 2.17 -11.05 -2.94
N ILE A 191 2.69 -9.99 -2.38
CA ILE A 191 2.80 -9.76 -0.94
C ILE A 191 2.87 -8.26 -0.67
N SER A 192 2.13 -7.82 0.33
CA SER A 192 2.12 -6.43 0.80
C SER A 192 2.05 -6.37 2.32
N GLU A 193 2.42 -5.23 2.87
CA GLU A 193 2.26 -4.95 4.28
C GLU A 193 1.14 -3.92 4.49
N PHE A 194 0.53 -3.99 5.68
CA PHE A 194 -0.50 -3.05 6.09
C PHE A 194 0.11 -1.68 6.41
N PRO A 195 -0.66 -0.60 6.22
CA PRO A 195 -0.25 0.72 6.66
C PRO A 195 -0.21 0.79 8.20
N TYR A 196 0.46 1.80 8.69
CA TYR A 196 0.42 2.20 10.09
C TYR A 196 -0.29 3.55 10.22
N THR A 197 -0.77 3.86 11.41
CA THR A 197 -1.31 5.18 11.76
C THR A 197 -0.42 5.88 12.78
N VAL A 198 -0.44 7.19 12.78
CA VAL A 198 0.35 8.02 13.72
C VAL A 198 -0.61 8.66 14.72
N ALA A 199 -0.29 8.54 16.01
CA ALA A 199 -1.09 9.17 17.04
C ALA A 199 -1.17 10.70 16.83
N PRO A 200 -2.34 11.36 17.04
CA PRO A 200 -3.54 10.81 17.70
C PRO A 200 -4.48 10.05 16.76
N ASP A 201 -4.22 10.01 15.47
CA ASP A 201 -5.06 9.36 14.49
C ASP A 201 -4.96 7.84 14.65
N TYR A 202 -6.09 7.16 14.51
CA TYR A 202 -6.17 5.71 14.64
C TYR A 202 -7.12 5.16 13.59
N LEU A 203 -6.62 4.21 12.81
CA LEU A 203 -7.42 3.39 11.94
C LEU A 203 -7.45 1.97 12.51
N GLU A 204 -8.64 1.45 12.78
CA GLU A 204 -8.81 0.12 13.35
C GLU A 204 -8.13 -0.94 12.46
N GLY A 205 -7.41 -1.84 13.11
CA GLY A 205 -6.67 -2.88 12.39
C GLY A 205 -5.27 -2.51 11.93
N CYS A 206 -4.89 -1.22 11.98
CA CYS A 206 -3.55 -0.76 11.67
C CYS A 206 -2.69 -0.61 12.94
N GLU A 207 -1.37 -0.77 12.78
CA GLU A 207 -0.43 -0.46 13.87
C GLU A 207 -0.43 1.04 14.15
N GLN A 208 -0.54 1.41 15.43
CA GLN A 208 -0.46 2.81 15.84
C GLN A 208 0.93 3.15 16.39
N TRP A 209 1.56 4.12 15.76
CA TRP A 209 2.81 4.68 16.22
C TRP A 209 2.60 5.90 17.12
N THR A 210 3.32 5.90 18.26
CA THR A 210 3.34 7.02 19.19
C THR A 210 4.69 7.73 19.08
N GLY A 211 4.72 9.02 18.87
CA GLY A 211 5.98 9.78 18.77
C GLY A 211 6.30 10.32 17.38
N GLY A 212 5.30 10.35 16.49
CA GLY A 212 5.42 10.90 15.13
C GLY A 212 5.61 9.83 14.07
N VAL A 213 5.81 10.24 12.82
CA VAL A 213 6.02 9.33 11.69
C VAL A 213 7.27 8.48 11.92
N PRO A 214 7.17 7.14 11.87
CA PRO A 214 8.34 6.28 12.06
C PRO A 214 9.35 6.48 10.93
N THR A 215 10.62 6.46 11.30
CA THR A 215 11.70 6.40 10.32
C THR A 215 11.75 5.03 9.66
N GLN A 216 12.36 4.94 8.48
CA GLN A 216 12.49 3.67 7.75
C GLN A 216 13.15 2.56 8.61
N ASP A 217 14.11 2.92 9.49
CA ASP A 217 14.78 1.97 10.38
C ASP A 217 13.88 1.42 11.50
N GLN A 218 12.79 2.11 11.80
CA GLN A 218 11.84 1.71 12.83
C GLN A 218 10.76 0.76 12.28
N LEU A 219 10.50 0.80 10.99
CA LEU A 219 9.52 -0.08 10.36
C LEU A 219 10.01 -1.54 10.37
N VAL A 220 9.08 -2.47 10.46
CA VAL A 220 9.35 -3.92 10.39
C VAL A 220 9.48 -4.35 8.94
N SER A 221 8.66 -3.80 8.07
CA SER A 221 8.55 -4.11 6.65
C SER A 221 8.64 -2.86 5.78
N PRO A 222 9.06 -2.97 4.51
CA PRO A 222 9.09 -1.83 3.61
C PRO A 222 7.68 -1.41 3.20
N ARG A 223 7.45 -0.12 3.08
CA ARG A 223 6.21 0.39 2.49
C ARG A 223 6.22 0.19 0.98
N CYS A 224 5.95 -1.02 0.55
CA CYS A 224 5.86 -1.39 -0.86
C CYS A 224 4.95 -2.60 -1.07
N VAL A 225 4.57 -2.80 -2.32
CA VAL A 225 3.91 -4.01 -2.81
C VAL A 225 4.93 -4.82 -3.58
N SER A 226 4.94 -6.14 -3.45
CA SER A 226 5.79 -7.03 -4.26
C SER A 226 4.91 -7.97 -5.10
N ILE A 227 5.20 -8.07 -6.38
CA ILE A 227 4.44 -8.89 -7.36
C ILE A 227 5.39 -9.87 -8.05
N ASN A 228 4.95 -11.12 -8.15
CA ASN A 228 5.68 -12.16 -8.84
C ASN A 228 5.63 -11.96 -10.36
N ASN A 229 6.74 -11.56 -10.95
CA ASN A 229 6.81 -11.27 -12.39
C ASN A 229 6.65 -12.52 -13.29
N ARG A 230 6.66 -13.72 -12.72
CA ARG A 230 6.36 -14.98 -13.44
C ARG A 230 5.01 -14.91 -14.14
N TYR A 231 4.06 -14.22 -13.53
CA TYR A 231 2.65 -14.12 -13.95
C TYR A 231 2.30 -12.78 -14.57
N ILE A 232 3.29 -11.97 -14.93
CA ILE A 232 3.08 -10.61 -15.42
C ILE A 232 2.31 -10.54 -16.74
N TYR A 233 2.30 -11.64 -17.51
CA TYR A 233 1.49 -11.82 -18.71
C TYR A 233 0.39 -12.83 -18.44
N GLU A 234 -0.78 -12.62 -19.01
CA GLU A 234 -1.96 -13.47 -18.83
C GLU A 234 -1.72 -14.94 -19.23
N ASP A 235 -0.89 -15.17 -20.27
CA ASP A 235 -0.54 -16.49 -20.76
C ASP A 235 0.30 -17.32 -19.78
N ASN A 236 0.86 -16.70 -18.76
CA ASN A 236 1.63 -17.37 -17.69
C ASN A 236 0.80 -17.66 -16.44
N CYS A 237 -0.44 -17.25 -16.41
CA CYS A 237 -1.31 -17.43 -15.27
C CYS A 237 -1.65 -18.91 -15.07
N PRO A 238 -1.46 -19.50 -13.87
CA PRO A 238 -1.71 -20.92 -13.62
C PRO A 238 -3.19 -21.29 -13.67
N LEU A 239 -4.08 -20.33 -13.48
CA LEU A 239 -5.51 -20.45 -13.67
C LEU A 239 -5.90 -19.44 -14.73
N THR A 240 -6.13 -19.88 -15.94
CA THR A 240 -6.92 -19.16 -16.92
C THR A 240 -8.34 -19.72 -16.85
N PRO A 241 -9.18 -19.26 -15.92
CA PRO A 241 -10.58 -19.56 -16.11
C PRO A 241 -10.98 -18.77 -17.35
N GLU A 242 -11.40 -19.46 -18.38
CA GLU A 242 -12.40 -18.91 -19.26
C GLU A 242 -13.64 -18.69 -18.39
N THR A 243 -13.57 -17.67 -17.51
CA THR A 243 -14.74 -17.26 -16.76
C THR A 243 -15.74 -16.73 -17.78
N PRO A 244 -17.03 -16.97 -17.60
CA PRO A 244 -18.05 -16.47 -18.52
C PRO A 244 -17.94 -14.96 -18.78
N ASP A 245 -17.29 -14.23 -17.89
CA ASP A 245 -17.11 -12.78 -17.97
C ASP A 245 -15.75 -12.38 -18.57
N GLY A 246 -14.95 -13.35 -19.05
CA GLY A 246 -13.68 -13.09 -19.75
C GLY A 246 -12.62 -12.34 -18.92
N ASN A 247 -12.74 -12.38 -17.61
CA ASN A 247 -11.90 -11.59 -16.73
C ASN A 247 -10.62 -12.34 -16.35
N ALA A 248 -9.77 -12.54 -17.35
CA ALA A 248 -8.52 -13.28 -17.22
C ALA A 248 -7.32 -12.40 -16.84
N ASN A 249 -7.50 -11.16 -16.42
CA ASN A 249 -6.38 -10.32 -15.98
C ASN A 249 -5.98 -10.65 -14.53
N TYR A 250 -5.51 -11.86 -14.37
CA TYR A 250 -5.14 -12.41 -13.08
C TYR A 250 -4.10 -11.55 -12.35
N VAL A 251 -3.08 -11.07 -13.07
CA VAL A 251 -2.04 -10.23 -12.46
C VAL A 251 -2.58 -8.84 -12.08
N ALA A 252 -3.51 -8.27 -12.84
CA ALA A 252 -4.13 -7.00 -12.46
C ALA A 252 -4.99 -7.15 -11.18
N VAL A 253 -5.69 -8.29 -11.03
CA VAL A 253 -6.41 -8.62 -9.80
C VAL A 253 -5.43 -8.79 -8.63
N THR A 254 -4.31 -9.48 -8.84
CA THR A 254 -3.27 -9.61 -7.82
C THR A 254 -2.71 -8.24 -7.42
N ILE A 255 -2.39 -7.37 -8.38
CA ILE A 255 -1.92 -6.01 -8.08
C ILE A 255 -2.98 -5.23 -7.30
N ALA A 256 -4.25 -5.33 -7.69
CA ALA A 256 -5.35 -4.67 -6.99
C ALA A 256 -5.51 -5.19 -5.55
N HIS A 257 -5.41 -6.50 -5.34
CA HIS A 257 -5.42 -7.16 -4.05
C HIS A 257 -4.30 -6.64 -3.13
N GLU A 258 -3.06 -6.66 -3.60
CA GLU A 258 -1.91 -6.20 -2.82
C GLU A 258 -1.95 -4.68 -2.54
N LEU A 259 -2.47 -3.89 -3.48
CA LEU A 259 -2.76 -2.48 -3.24
C LEU A 259 -3.89 -2.30 -2.22
N GLY A 260 -4.86 -3.20 -2.18
CA GLY A 260 -5.88 -3.24 -1.12
C GLY A 260 -5.24 -3.36 0.26
N HIS A 261 -4.32 -4.31 0.44
CA HIS A 261 -3.54 -4.44 1.68
C HIS A 261 -2.71 -3.19 1.98
N TYR A 262 -2.03 -2.65 0.98
CA TYR A 262 -1.25 -1.42 1.12
C TYR A 262 -2.10 -0.23 1.59
N LEU A 263 -3.38 -0.20 1.25
CA LEU A 263 -4.35 0.81 1.68
C LEU A 263 -5.08 0.43 2.98
N GLY A 264 -4.86 -0.77 3.54
CA GLY A 264 -5.39 -1.20 4.84
C GLY A 264 -6.54 -2.21 4.77
N LEU A 265 -6.92 -2.70 3.59
CA LEU A 265 -7.95 -3.72 3.45
C LEU A 265 -7.43 -5.09 3.87
N ARG A 266 -8.24 -5.85 4.60
CA ARG A 266 -7.94 -7.21 5.05
C ARG A 266 -8.61 -8.24 4.16
N HIS A 267 -8.21 -9.51 4.32
CA HIS A 267 -8.90 -10.59 3.64
C HIS A 267 -10.33 -10.77 4.15
N VAL A 268 -11.24 -11.09 3.25
CA VAL A 268 -12.68 -11.31 3.55
C VAL A 268 -12.99 -12.66 4.20
N PHE A 269 -11.98 -13.45 4.54
CA PHE A 269 -12.16 -14.74 5.19
C PHE A 269 -11.62 -14.74 6.62
N SER A 270 -12.11 -15.66 7.43
CA SER A 270 -11.61 -15.86 8.79
C SER A 270 -10.15 -16.31 8.77
N GLU A 271 -9.27 -15.51 9.35
CA GLU A 271 -7.81 -15.73 9.40
C GLU A 271 -7.35 -16.39 10.70
N ASN A 272 -8.19 -17.17 11.38
CA ASN A 272 -7.71 -17.85 12.57
C ASN A 272 -6.81 -19.05 12.21
N GLU A 273 -5.72 -19.22 12.96
CA GLU A 273 -4.73 -20.27 12.76
C GLU A 273 -5.32 -21.69 12.93
N THR A 274 -6.35 -21.85 13.74
CA THR A 274 -6.96 -23.15 14.02
C THR A 274 -7.97 -23.58 12.95
N GLY A 275 -8.44 -22.63 12.13
CA GLY A 275 -9.38 -22.89 11.03
C GLY A 275 -10.76 -23.41 11.43
N THR A 276 -11.07 -23.42 12.73
CA THR A 276 -12.31 -23.99 13.28
C THR A 276 -13.33 -22.97 13.70
N GLU A 277 -12.90 -21.71 13.88
CA GLU A 277 -13.77 -20.63 14.32
C GLU A 277 -14.05 -19.68 13.15
N CYS A 278 -15.30 -19.24 13.09
CA CYS A 278 -15.71 -18.17 12.20
C CYS A 278 -15.52 -16.84 12.91
N ILE A 279 -14.47 -16.13 12.57
CA ILE A 279 -14.16 -14.81 13.09
C ILE A 279 -14.19 -13.85 11.91
N ASP A 280 -15.01 -12.83 12.02
CA ASP A 280 -14.95 -11.69 11.12
C ASP A 280 -13.68 -10.89 11.43
N SER A 281 -12.71 -10.94 10.50
CA SER A 281 -11.37 -10.38 10.68
C SER A 281 -11.05 -9.24 9.72
N ASP A 282 -11.94 -8.92 8.77
CA ASP A 282 -11.74 -7.84 7.82
C ASP A 282 -12.17 -6.47 8.33
N LEU A 283 -12.92 -6.44 9.45
CA LEU A 283 -13.44 -5.22 10.07
C LEU A 283 -14.49 -4.48 9.23
N CYS A 284 -15.14 -5.18 8.30
CA CYS A 284 -16.17 -4.66 7.41
C CYS A 284 -17.50 -5.36 7.67
N GLU A 285 -18.46 -4.67 8.34
CA GLU A 285 -19.74 -5.25 8.75
C GLU A 285 -20.62 -5.74 7.58
N ASP A 286 -20.42 -5.22 6.40
CA ASP A 286 -21.18 -5.54 5.19
C ASP A 286 -20.58 -6.68 4.36
N THR A 287 -19.34 -7.07 4.63
CA THR A 287 -18.65 -8.15 3.93
C THR A 287 -18.98 -9.51 4.59
N PRO A 288 -19.46 -10.50 3.81
CA PRO A 288 -19.65 -11.85 4.34
C PRO A 288 -18.32 -12.55 4.58
N THR A 289 -18.12 -13.14 5.76
CA THR A 289 -16.90 -13.90 6.05
C THR A 289 -17.11 -15.41 5.96
N TYR A 290 -16.10 -16.15 5.55
CA TYR A 290 -16.19 -17.61 5.44
C TYR A 290 -14.99 -18.32 6.11
N ASN A 291 -15.16 -19.61 6.38
CA ASN A 291 -14.11 -20.45 6.94
C ASN A 291 -13.15 -20.92 5.83
N LYS A 292 -11.97 -20.30 5.75
CA LYS A 292 -10.95 -20.60 4.75
C LYS A 292 -10.47 -22.06 4.81
N THR A 293 -10.34 -22.64 6.01
CA THR A 293 -9.90 -24.02 6.17
C THR A 293 -10.93 -25.00 5.60
N ALA A 294 -12.22 -24.77 5.86
CA ALA A 294 -13.28 -25.60 5.28
C ALA A 294 -13.28 -25.49 3.74
N TYR A 295 -13.12 -24.28 3.22
CA TYR A 295 -13.00 -24.07 1.78
C TYR A 295 -11.76 -24.75 1.18
N ASN A 296 -10.60 -24.61 1.79
CA ASN A 296 -9.38 -25.27 1.33
C ASN A 296 -9.50 -26.81 1.32
N ASN A 297 -10.20 -27.39 2.29
CA ASN A 297 -10.48 -28.81 2.32
C ASN A 297 -11.37 -29.24 1.13
N LEU A 298 -12.35 -28.40 0.76
CA LEU A 298 -13.17 -28.63 -0.44
C LEU A 298 -12.30 -28.59 -1.70
N VAL A 299 -11.49 -27.55 -1.89
CA VAL A 299 -10.55 -27.40 -3.03
C VAL A 299 -9.62 -28.61 -3.13
N ASN A 300 -9.03 -29.01 -2.00
CA ASN A 300 -8.12 -30.15 -1.96
C ASN A 300 -8.84 -31.47 -2.29
N SER A 301 -10.11 -31.63 -1.92
CA SER A 301 -10.92 -32.82 -2.24
C SER A 301 -11.22 -32.93 -3.73
N ILE A 302 -11.38 -31.81 -4.43
CA ILE A 302 -11.59 -31.73 -5.86
C ILE A 302 -10.27 -31.98 -6.60
N GLY A 303 -9.17 -31.45 -6.07
CA GLY A 303 -7.83 -31.56 -6.65
C GLY A 303 -7.65 -30.67 -7.89
N ALA A 304 -6.41 -30.38 -8.22
CA ALA A 304 -6.06 -29.45 -9.30
C ALA A 304 -6.68 -29.78 -10.67
N ALA A 305 -6.83 -31.07 -11.00
CA ALA A 305 -7.39 -31.48 -12.27
C ALA A 305 -8.90 -31.23 -12.39
N GLY A 306 -9.62 -31.16 -11.28
CA GLY A 306 -11.06 -30.92 -11.26
C GLY A 306 -11.48 -29.47 -11.09
N LEU A 307 -10.55 -28.55 -10.84
CA LEU A 307 -10.90 -27.15 -10.49
C LEU A 307 -11.75 -26.48 -11.57
N LEU A 308 -11.40 -26.65 -12.83
CA LEU A 308 -12.15 -26.05 -13.95
C LEU A 308 -13.55 -26.65 -14.15
N GLU A 309 -13.71 -27.95 -13.82
CA GLU A 309 -15.00 -28.63 -13.96
C GLU A 309 -15.98 -28.30 -12.83
N HIS A 310 -15.48 -27.75 -11.71
CA HIS A 310 -16.25 -27.44 -10.51
C HIS A 310 -16.21 -25.98 -10.12
N LEU A 311 -15.98 -25.08 -11.11
CA LEU A 311 -15.93 -23.63 -10.86
C LEU A 311 -17.25 -23.11 -10.23
N ASP A 312 -18.39 -23.63 -10.66
CA ASP A 312 -19.71 -23.29 -10.14
C ASP A 312 -19.85 -23.55 -8.64
N VAL A 313 -19.18 -24.59 -8.15
CA VAL A 313 -19.12 -24.91 -6.70
C VAL A 313 -18.04 -24.09 -6.01
N LEU A 314 -16.89 -23.92 -6.66
CA LEU A 314 -15.72 -23.29 -6.06
C LEU A 314 -15.85 -21.76 -5.89
N ILE A 315 -16.75 -21.12 -6.65
CA ILE A 315 -17.06 -19.70 -6.50
C ILE A 315 -18.05 -19.42 -5.38
N MET A 316 -18.74 -20.45 -4.87
CA MET A 316 -19.69 -20.32 -3.78
C MET A 316 -19.00 -20.37 -2.42
N ARG A 317 -19.46 -19.57 -1.50
CA ARG A 317 -19.03 -19.51 -0.10
C ARG A 317 -20.25 -19.60 0.80
N GLU A 318 -20.03 -20.08 2.00
CA GLU A 318 -21.01 -20.01 3.10
C GLU A 318 -20.52 -18.94 4.09
N ASP A 319 -21.31 -17.89 4.27
CA ASP A 319 -21.11 -16.94 5.35
C ASP A 319 -21.27 -17.69 6.68
N CYS A 320 -20.17 -17.92 7.34
CA CYS A 320 -20.14 -18.75 8.55
C CYS A 320 -20.71 -18.04 9.79
N VAL A 321 -20.97 -16.72 9.71
CA VAL A 321 -21.67 -15.95 10.75
C VAL A 321 -23.19 -16.03 10.57
N ARG A 322 -23.63 -15.82 9.30
CA ARG A 322 -25.07 -15.73 8.97
C ARG A 322 -25.67 -17.06 8.45
N GLY A 323 -24.81 -18.02 8.05
CA GLY A 323 -25.23 -19.32 7.50
C GLY A 323 -25.90 -19.19 6.14
N THR A 324 -25.55 -18.19 5.35
CA THR A 324 -26.09 -17.95 4.01
C THR A 324 -25.04 -18.18 2.94
N GLU A 325 -25.45 -18.81 1.82
CA GLU A 325 -24.56 -18.98 0.68
C GLU A 325 -24.49 -17.69 -0.15
N TYR A 326 -23.30 -17.37 -0.63
CA TYR A 326 -23.05 -16.26 -1.55
C TYR A 326 -21.98 -16.62 -2.57
N LYS A 327 -21.96 -15.87 -3.68
CA LYS A 327 -20.93 -15.98 -4.72
C LYS A 327 -19.77 -15.05 -4.39
N SER A 328 -18.56 -15.58 -4.30
CA SER A 328 -17.39 -14.76 -4.07
C SER A 328 -17.05 -13.93 -5.30
N THR A 329 -16.99 -12.60 -5.11
CA THR A 329 -16.59 -11.62 -6.11
C THR A 329 -15.53 -10.65 -5.59
N ASN A 330 -15.23 -10.72 -4.29
CA ASN A 330 -14.35 -9.77 -3.63
C ASN A 330 -12.89 -10.01 -4.02
N ILE A 331 -12.18 -8.93 -4.35
CA ILE A 331 -10.76 -8.95 -4.74
C ILE A 331 -9.88 -9.34 -3.56
N MET A 332 -10.31 -9.06 -2.31
CA MET A 332 -9.58 -9.45 -1.10
C MET A 332 -9.76 -10.93 -0.71
N ASP A 333 -10.30 -11.76 -1.60
CA ASP A 333 -10.38 -13.21 -1.44
C ASP A 333 -9.17 -13.91 -2.12
N TYR A 334 -8.66 -14.99 -1.51
CA TYR A 334 -7.57 -15.82 -2.07
C TYR A 334 -8.05 -16.90 -3.01
N ALA A 335 -9.32 -17.18 -3.00
CA ALA A 335 -9.86 -18.40 -3.56
C ALA A 335 -10.30 -18.19 -5.00
N VAL A 336 -10.72 -19.28 -5.64
CA VAL A 336 -11.40 -19.20 -6.92
C VAL A 336 -12.64 -18.32 -6.76
N SER A 337 -12.60 -17.16 -7.39
CA SER A 337 -13.65 -16.14 -7.31
C SER A 337 -13.72 -15.37 -8.61
N TYR A 338 -14.74 -14.58 -8.78
CA TYR A 338 -14.82 -13.65 -9.92
C TYR A 338 -14.10 -12.32 -9.67
N SER A 339 -13.47 -12.15 -8.52
CA SER A 339 -12.58 -11.05 -8.10
C SER A 339 -12.71 -9.76 -8.92
N ASN A 340 -13.85 -9.12 -8.85
CA ASN A 340 -14.16 -7.91 -9.60
C ASN A 340 -14.81 -6.80 -8.76
N THR A 341 -14.91 -7.01 -7.44
CA THR A 341 -15.41 -6.04 -6.47
C THR A 341 -14.50 -5.99 -5.24
N PHE A 342 -14.63 -4.96 -4.45
CA PHE A 342 -14.06 -4.86 -3.11
C PHE A 342 -15.14 -5.00 -2.06
#